data_c2e2288ed00bdac1f40c69edef08b705
#
_entry.id   c2e2288ed00bdac1f40c69edef08b705
#
_cell.length_a   1.000
_cell.length_b   1.000
_cell.length_c   1.000
_cell.angle_alpha   90.00
_cell.angle_beta   90.00
_cell.angle_gamma   90.00
#
_symmetry.space_group_name_H-M   'P 1'
#
loop_
_entity.id
_entity.type
_entity.pdbx_description
1 polymer ?
#
loop_
_entity_poly.entity_id
_entity_poly.type
_entity_poly.pdbx_seq_one_letter_code
_entity_poly.pdbx_strand_id
1 'polypeptide(L)'
;MEHDMLLINGSFPRAIIHVDGDAFFTSVEQSMHPFLKGKAVVTGQERGIIACASYEAKKYGINRGVSLWDAKKILPNLIILPSDYESYSLYSKRMFEIIRRYTPIVEEYSIDEGFADLTGLRRTHRMSYNQIAEEIQKTISKELDLTVSVGLSLSKSLCKIASDYRKPSGLSLIHI
;
A
#
# COMPACT_ATOMS: atom_id res chain seq x y z
N MET A 1 -23.95 -16.48 -8.25
CA MET A 1 -23.37 -15.54 -9.20
C MET A 1 -24.33 -14.41 -9.59
N GLU A 2 -25.29 -14.02 -8.75
CA GLU A 2 -26.31 -13.01 -9.07
C GLU A 2 -26.45 -11.88 -8.03
N HIS A 3 -25.56 -11.82 -7.02
CA HIS A 3 -25.66 -10.81 -5.97
C HIS A 3 -24.84 -9.53 -6.20
N ASP A 4 -23.95 -9.49 -7.21
CA ASP A 4 -23.08 -8.32 -7.44
C ASP A 4 -23.70 -7.25 -8.36
N MET A 5 -24.84 -7.54 -8.99
CA MET A 5 -25.41 -6.65 -10.03
C MET A 5 -26.38 -5.60 -9.50
N LEU A 6 -26.87 -5.73 -8.27
CA LEU A 6 -27.85 -4.79 -7.69
C LEU A 6 -27.25 -3.57 -6.99
N LEU A 7 -25.93 -3.58 -6.74
CA LEU A 7 -25.24 -2.48 -6.04
C LEU A 7 -24.66 -1.40 -6.98
N ILE A 8 -24.76 -1.59 -8.31
CA ILE A 8 -24.13 -0.70 -9.32
C ILE A 8 -24.94 0.58 -9.57
N ASN A 9 -26.21 0.63 -9.19
CA ASN A 9 -27.10 1.78 -9.41
C ASN A 9 -27.24 2.74 -8.23
N GLY A 10 -26.58 2.49 -7.11
CA GLY A 10 -26.52 3.44 -6.01
C GLY A 10 -25.62 4.61 -6.39
N SER A 11 -26.17 5.81 -6.45
CA SER A 11 -25.40 7.04 -6.49
C SER A 11 -24.65 7.14 -5.17
N PHE A 12 -23.38 6.71 -5.15
CA PHE A 12 -22.50 6.99 -3.99
C PHE A 12 -22.38 8.50 -3.83
N PRO A 13 -22.83 9.09 -2.72
CA PRO A 13 -22.68 10.52 -2.50
C PRO A 13 -21.20 10.93 -2.41
N ARG A 14 -20.33 9.98 -2.04
CA ARG A 14 -18.87 10.13 -1.99
C ARG A 14 -18.19 8.82 -2.35
N ALA A 15 -16.99 8.92 -2.93
CA ALA A 15 -16.14 7.78 -3.23
C ALA A 15 -14.70 8.13 -2.85
N ILE A 16 -14.30 7.71 -1.67
CA ILE A 16 -12.95 7.94 -1.13
C ILE A 16 -12.18 6.64 -1.21
N ILE A 17 -10.94 6.72 -1.64
CA ILE A 17 -9.99 5.60 -1.51
C ILE A 17 -8.93 5.94 -0.46
N HIS A 18 -8.47 4.91 0.23
CA HIS A 18 -7.25 4.89 1.01
C HIS A 18 -6.25 3.98 0.31
N VAL A 19 -5.07 4.48 0.03
CA VAL A 19 -3.96 3.73 -0.57
C VAL A 19 -2.87 3.60 0.48
N ASP A 20 -2.36 2.39 0.69
CA ASP A 20 -1.38 2.06 1.73
C ASP A 20 -0.30 1.14 1.13
N GLY A 21 0.95 1.56 1.19
CA GLY A 21 2.10 0.83 0.68
C GLY A 21 2.40 -0.43 1.50
N ASP A 22 2.36 -1.59 0.86
CA ASP A 22 2.58 -2.86 1.52
C ASP A 22 4.04 -3.04 1.91
N ALA A 23 4.33 -3.12 3.22
CA ALA A 23 5.69 -3.23 3.76
C ALA A 23 6.65 -2.21 3.09
N PHE A 24 6.24 -0.95 3.04
CA PHE A 24 6.72 0.08 2.11
C PHE A 24 8.25 0.17 2.03
N PHE A 25 8.96 0.34 3.17
CA PHE A 25 10.41 0.50 3.15
C PHE A 25 11.13 -0.72 2.55
N THR A 26 10.74 -1.93 2.98
CA THR A 26 11.35 -3.15 2.42
C THR A 26 10.93 -3.39 0.97
N SER A 27 9.75 -2.96 0.55
CA SER A 27 9.31 -3.03 -0.84
C SER A 27 10.11 -2.08 -1.73
N VAL A 28 10.42 -0.87 -1.26
CA VAL A 28 11.32 0.07 -1.95
C VAL A 28 12.71 -0.54 -2.11
N GLU A 29 13.27 -1.14 -1.06
CA GLU A 29 14.56 -1.84 -1.13
C GLU A 29 14.53 -2.97 -2.17
N GLN A 30 13.45 -3.78 -2.19
CA GLN A 30 13.29 -4.86 -3.15
C GLN A 30 13.08 -4.37 -4.59
N SER A 31 12.46 -3.19 -4.77
CA SER A 31 12.34 -2.54 -6.08
C SER A 31 13.69 -2.02 -6.60
N MET A 32 14.46 -1.36 -5.76
CA MET A 32 15.80 -0.87 -6.11
C MET A 32 16.83 -1.99 -6.30
N HIS A 33 16.66 -3.09 -5.55
CA HIS A 33 17.59 -4.21 -5.51
C HIS A 33 16.87 -5.53 -5.81
N PRO A 34 16.64 -5.89 -7.09
CA PRO A 34 15.85 -7.06 -7.47
C PRO A 34 16.31 -8.39 -6.87
N PHE A 35 17.60 -8.50 -6.51
CA PHE A 35 18.15 -9.69 -5.83
C PHE A 35 17.59 -9.91 -4.41
N LEU A 36 16.93 -8.90 -3.83
CA LEU A 36 16.25 -8.98 -2.52
C LEU A 36 14.82 -9.54 -2.63
N LYS A 37 14.24 -9.58 -3.82
CA LYS A 37 12.88 -10.09 -4.02
C LYS A 37 12.75 -11.54 -3.55
N GLY A 38 11.66 -11.83 -2.84
CA GLY A 38 11.38 -13.14 -2.29
C GLY A 38 12.25 -13.53 -1.08
N LYS A 39 13.11 -12.63 -0.60
CA LYS A 39 13.94 -12.86 0.58
C LYS A 39 13.36 -12.16 1.81
N ALA A 40 13.63 -12.72 2.98
CA ALA A 40 13.31 -12.11 4.25
C ALA A 40 14.26 -10.92 4.49
N VAL A 41 13.72 -9.71 4.36
CA VAL A 41 14.45 -8.44 4.49
C VAL A 41 13.79 -7.60 5.57
N VAL A 42 14.58 -6.90 6.35
CA VAL A 42 14.12 -5.89 7.32
C VAL A 42 14.97 -4.64 7.22
N THR A 43 14.41 -3.48 7.57
CA THR A 43 15.13 -2.21 7.71
C THR A 43 15.16 -1.77 9.16
N GLY A 44 16.05 -0.83 9.52
CA GLY A 44 16.22 -0.30 10.88
C GLY A 44 17.52 -0.69 11.55
N GLN A 45 18.54 -1.09 10.78
CA GLN A 45 19.85 -1.48 11.28
C GLN A 45 20.44 -0.44 12.23
N GLU A 46 20.29 0.83 11.92
CA GLU A 46 20.81 1.98 12.66
C GLU A 46 20.19 2.17 14.05
N ARG A 47 19.03 1.57 14.28
CA ARG A 47 18.26 1.68 15.54
C ARG A 47 18.33 0.43 16.41
N GLY A 48 18.91 -0.65 15.91
CA GLY A 48 18.91 -1.95 16.61
C GLY A 48 17.55 -2.64 16.70
N ILE A 49 16.50 -2.05 16.11
CA ILE A 49 15.13 -2.58 16.06
C ILE A 49 14.59 -2.53 14.63
N ILE A 50 13.66 -3.42 14.32
CA ILE A 50 13.04 -3.47 13.01
C ILE A 50 12.10 -2.27 12.80
N ALA A 51 12.39 -1.44 11.80
CA ALA A 51 11.53 -0.34 11.37
C ALA A 51 10.44 -0.85 10.41
N CYS A 52 10.81 -1.72 9.45
CA CYS A 52 9.89 -2.37 8.52
C CYS A 52 10.38 -3.80 8.23
N ALA A 53 9.43 -4.73 8.02
CA ALA A 53 9.72 -6.11 7.69
C ALA A 53 8.98 -6.52 6.41
N SER A 54 9.67 -7.20 5.49
CA SER A 54 9.06 -7.77 4.30
C SER A 54 8.05 -8.87 4.66
N TYR A 55 7.14 -9.17 3.74
CA TYR A 55 6.16 -10.25 3.97
C TYR A 55 6.82 -11.61 4.16
N GLU A 56 7.97 -11.84 3.54
CA GLU A 56 8.78 -13.04 3.75
C GLU A 56 9.29 -13.10 5.20
N ALA A 57 9.76 -11.99 5.77
CA ALA A 57 10.19 -11.94 7.17
C ALA A 57 9.00 -12.10 8.14
N LYS A 58 7.86 -11.49 7.83
CA LYS A 58 6.63 -11.59 8.64
C LYS A 58 6.12 -13.04 8.76
N LYS A 59 6.34 -13.90 7.76
CA LYS A 59 5.99 -15.34 7.83
C LYS A 59 6.69 -16.08 8.95
N TYR A 60 7.83 -15.59 9.41
CA TYR A 60 8.58 -16.15 10.54
C TYR A 60 8.25 -15.43 11.87
N GLY A 61 7.21 -14.60 11.91
CA GLY A 61 6.85 -13.82 13.10
C GLY A 61 7.73 -12.59 13.33
N ILE A 62 8.59 -12.25 12.37
CA ILE A 62 9.49 -11.09 12.45
C ILE A 62 8.71 -9.84 12.03
N ASN A 63 8.39 -8.98 12.99
CA ASN A 63 7.56 -7.80 12.82
C ASN A 63 8.29 -6.52 13.24
N ARG A 64 7.68 -5.36 12.91
CA ARG A 64 8.14 -4.05 13.36
C ARG A 64 8.28 -4.00 14.89
N GLY A 65 9.34 -3.38 15.38
CA GLY A 65 9.63 -3.22 16.81
C GLY A 65 10.41 -4.36 17.46
N VAL A 66 10.53 -5.52 16.80
CA VAL A 66 11.37 -6.63 17.28
C VAL A 66 12.84 -6.21 17.21
N SER A 67 13.65 -6.61 18.24
CA SER A 67 15.08 -6.36 18.21
C SER A 67 15.76 -7.13 17.07
N LEU A 68 16.78 -6.54 16.47
CA LEU A 68 17.54 -7.21 15.41
C LEU A 68 18.23 -8.49 15.90
N TRP A 69 18.64 -8.50 17.16
CA TRP A 69 19.26 -9.67 17.79
C TRP A 69 18.26 -10.84 17.91
N ASP A 70 17.03 -10.58 18.39
CA ASP A 70 16.00 -11.62 18.49
C ASP A 70 15.55 -12.09 17.11
N ALA A 71 15.39 -11.17 16.16
CA ALA A 71 15.08 -11.51 14.79
C ALA A 71 16.13 -12.43 14.14
N LYS A 72 17.43 -12.19 14.40
CA LYS A 72 18.52 -13.05 13.93
C LYS A 72 18.54 -14.43 14.59
N LYS A 73 18.05 -14.55 15.83
CA LYS A 73 17.87 -15.89 16.46
C LYS A 73 16.79 -16.69 15.77
N ILE A 74 15.66 -16.00 15.38
CA ILE A 74 14.55 -16.64 14.66
C ILE A 74 15.01 -17.05 13.26
N LEU A 75 15.69 -16.15 12.54
CA LEU A 75 16.12 -16.35 11.16
C LEU A 75 17.59 -15.89 10.99
N PRO A 76 18.59 -16.80 11.15
CA PRO A 76 20.01 -16.45 11.06
C PRO A 76 20.42 -15.79 9.74
N ASN A 77 19.79 -16.16 8.63
CA ASN A 77 20.04 -15.61 7.28
C ASN A 77 19.15 -14.41 6.94
N LEU A 78 18.46 -13.80 7.92
CA LEU A 78 17.69 -12.56 7.74
C LEU A 78 18.60 -11.45 7.19
N ILE A 79 18.14 -10.78 6.13
CA ILE A 79 18.85 -9.63 5.56
C ILE A 79 18.41 -8.38 6.32
N ILE A 80 19.37 -7.66 6.88
CA ILE A 80 19.14 -6.44 7.65
C ILE A 80 19.78 -5.28 6.90
N LEU A 81 19.00 -4.25 6.61
CA LEU A 81 19.42 -3.06 5.89
C LEU A 81 19.28 -1.81 6.75
N PRO A 82 20.12 -0.80 6.55
CA PRO A 82 19.88 0.54 7.09
C PRO A 82 18.62 1.12 6.43
N SER A 83 18.00 2.11 7.08
CA SER A 83 16.85 2.80 6.50
C SER A 83 17.31 3.93 5.58
N ASP A 84 17.01 3.84 4.30
CA ASP A 84 17.26 4.88 3.30
C ASP A 84 16.04 5.79 3.13
N TYR A 85 15.86 6.74 4.06
CA TYR A 85 14.72 7.66 4.04
C TYR A 85 14.68 8.59 2.83
N GLU A 86 15.81 8.85 2.18
CA GLU A 86 15.86 9.66 0.96
C GLU A 86 15.17 8.93 -0.19
N SER A 87 15.53 7.68 -0.44
CA SER A 87 14.87 6.83 -1.42
C SER A 87 13.40 6.59 -1.08
N TYR A 88 13.05 6.37 0.19
CA TYR A 88 11.66 6.17 0.60
C TYR A 88 10.82 7.41 0.34
N SER A 89 11.35 8.62 0.61
CA SER A 89 10.68 9.88 0.30
C SER A 89 10.48 10.10 -1.20
N LEU A 90 11.46 9.70 -2.02
CA LEU A 90 11.36 9.78 -3.48
C LEU A 90 10.26 8.84 -4.01
N TYR A 91 10.21 7.60 -3.55
CA TYR A 91 9.18 6.63 -3.94
C TYR A 91 7.79 7.05 -3.47
N SER A 92 7.68 7.61 -2.26
CA SER A 92 6.45 8.20 -1.74
C SER A 92 5.91 9.30 -2.67
N LYS A 93 6.75 10.28 -3.02
CA LYS A 93 6.38 11.35 -3.95
C LYS A 93 5.89 10.81 -5.28
N ARG A 94 6.60 9.86 -5.88
CA ARG A 94 6.21 9.23 -7.14
C ARG A 94 4.88 8.47 -7.02
N MET A 95 4.65 7.78 -5.92
CA MET A 95 3.38 7.10 -5.65
C MET A 95 2.22 8.10 -5.61
N PHE A 96 2.36 9.21 -4.89
CA PHE A 96 1.33 10.25 -4.83
C PHE A 96 1.16 11.00 -6.15
N GLU A 97 2.22 11.20 -6.93
CA GLU A 97 2.13 11.74 -8.30
C GLU A 97 1.30 10.83 -9.22
N ILE A 98 1.46 9.51 -9.12
CA ILE A 98 0.61 8.56 -9.86
C ILE A 98 -0.86 8.72 -9.44
N ILE A 99 -1.17 8.77 -8.15
CA ILE A 99 -2.55 8.95 -7.66
C ILE A 99 -3.15 10.27 -8.18
N ARG A 100 -2.36 11.35 -8.22
CA ARG A 100 -2.81 12.66 -8.74
C ARG A 100 -3.14 12.68 -10.23
N ARG A 101 -2.71 11.70 -11.01
CA ARG A 101 -3.13 11.57 -12.42
C ARG A 101 -4.61 11.18 -12.55
N TYR A 102 -5.19 10.59 -11.50
CA TYR A 102 -6.57 10.12 -11.47
C TYR A 102 -7.52 11.08 -10.77
N THR A 103 -7.04 11.84 -9.80
CA THR A 103 -7.83 12.83 -9.05
C THR A 103 -6.96 13.97 -8.56
N PRO A 104 -7.43 15.23 -8.62
CA PRO A 104 -6.70 16.35 -8.05
C PRO A 104 -6.79 16.42 -6.52
N ILE A 105 -7.71 15.69 -5.90
CA ILE A 105 -7.96 15.74 -4.46
C ILE A 105 -7.27 14.57 -3.80
N VAL A 106 -6.02 14.78 -3.40
CA VAL A 106 -5.17 13.79 -2.71
C VAL A 106 -4.66 14.37 -1.40
N GLU A 107 -4.82 13.62 -0.33
CA GLU A 107 -4.28 13.94 1.00
C GLU A 107 -3.20 12.92 1.35
N GLU A 108 -1.96 13.36 1.43
CA GLU A 108 -0.84 12.57 1.93
C GLU A 108 -0.95 12.48 3.45
N TYR A 109 -1.25 11.30 3.98
CA TYR A 109 -1.43 11.09 5.41
C TYR A 109 -0.12 10.71 6.09
N SER A 110 0.67 9.88 5.44
CA SER A 110 2.03 9.53 5.85
C SER A 110 2.93 9.29 4.61
N ILE A 111 4.16 8.84 4.83
CA ILE A 111 5.11 8.54 3.75
C ILE A 111 4.63 7.41 2.83
N ASP A 112 3.80 6.50 3.33
CA ASP A 112 3.37 5.28 2.66
C ASP A 112 1.86 5.15 2.49
N GLU A 113 1.05 6.06 3.07
CA GLU A 113 -0.40 6.01 2.98
C GLU A 113 -1.04 7.38 2.75
N GLY A 114 -2.17 7.38 2.04
CA GLY A 114 -2.92 8.60 1.78
C GLY A 114 -4.34 8.33 1.32
N PHE A 115 -5.12 9.40 1.25
CA PHE A 115 -6.51 9.38 0.80
C PHE A 115 -6.66 10.12 -0.52
N ALA A 116 -7.57 9.64 -1.36
CA ALA A 116 -7.93 10.33 -2.59
C ALA A 116 -9.45 10.32 -2.79
N ASP A 117 -10.01 11.44 -3.20
CA ASP A 117 -11.43 11.57 -3.48
C ASP A 117 -11.69 11.36 -4.97
N LEU A 118 -12.42 10.31 -5.31
CA LEU A 118 -12.81 9.94 -6.67
C LEU A 118 -14.23 10.39 -7.01
N THR A 119 -14.92 11.09 -6.11
CA THR A 119 -16.32 11.50 -6.28
C THR A 119 -16.53 12.24 -7.60
N GLY A 120 -17.49 11.80 -8.40
CA GLY A 120 -17.84 12.42 -9.68
C GLY A 120 -16.93 12.05 -10.87
N LEU A 121 -15.82 11.33 -10.67
CA LEU A 121 -14.81 11.09 -11.72
C LEU A 121 -15.12 9.91 -12.64
N ARG A 122 -16.19 9.13 -12.40
CA ARG A 122 -16.58 7.98 -13.26
C ARG A 122 -16.73 8.34 -14.73
N ARG A 123 -17.35 9.49 -15.02
CA ARG A 123 -17.57 9.93 -16.42
C ARG A 123 -16.27 10.37 -17.08
N THR A 124 -15.41 11.07 -16.35
CA THR A 124 -14.10 11.54 -16.82
C THR A 124 -13.21 10.37 -17.21
N HIS A 125 -13.14 9.35 -16.35
CA HIS A 125 -12.32 8.16 -16.62
C HIS A 125 -13.03 7.09 -17.44
N ARG A 126 -14.36 7.19 -17.64
CA ARG A 126 -15.20 6.14 -18.24
C ARG A 126 -15.07 4.79 -17.53
N MET A 127 -14.93 4.83 -16.20
CA MET A 127 -14.70 3.70 -15.31
C MET A 127 -15.59 3.79 -14.07
N SER A 128 -15.89 2.65 -13.45
CA SER A 128 -16.44 2.63 -12.09
C SER A 128 -15.36 3.05 -11.10
N TYR A 129 -15.74 3.43 -9.89
CA TYR A 129 -14.76 3.79 -8.85
C TYR A 129 -13.82 2.63 -8.50
N ASN A 130 -14.34 1.41 -8.51
CA ASN A 130 -13.54 0.20 -8.32
C ASN A 130 -12.48 0.05 -9.42
N GLN A 131 -12.86 0.22 -10.67
CA GLN A 131 -11.92 0.16 -11.80
C GLN A 131 -10.86 1.26 -11.74
N ILE A 132 -11.22 2.49 -11.30
CA ILE A 132 -10.23 3.56 -11.10
C ILE A 132 -9.25 3.16 -9.99
N ALA A 133 -9.73 2.60 -8.87
CA ALA A 133 -8.89 2.16 -7.76
C ALA A 133 -7.94 1.01 -8.19
N GLU A 134 -8.45 0.04 -8.96
CA GLU A 134 -7.63 -1.03 -9.54
C GLU A 134 -6.56 -0.50 -10.49
N GLU A 135 -6.92 0.49 -11.31
CA GLU A 135 -5.97 1.08 -12.26
C GLU A 135 -4.86 1.86 -11.55
N ILE A 136 -5.18 2.59 -10.48
CA ILE A 136 -4.20 3.23 -9.62
C ILE A 136 -3.23 2.17 -9.03
N GLN A 137 -3.77 1.09 -8.46
CA GLN A 137 -2.97 0.00 -7.88
C GLN A 137 -2.03 -0.64 -8.93
N LYS A 138 -2.55 -0.94 -10.12
CA LYS A 138 -1.78 -1.51 -11.24
C LYS A 138 -0.70 -0.56 -11.73
N THR A 139 -1.01 0.73 -11.83
CA THR A 139 -0.07 1.74 -12.30
C THR A 139 1.09 1.91 -11.32
N ILE A 140 0.82 1.96 -10.01
CA ILE A 140 1.85 1.99 -8.97
C ILE A 140 2.74 0.74 -9.07
N SER A 141 2.14 -0.43 -9.19
CA SER A 141 2.89 -1.68 -9.31
C SER A 141 3.77 -1.72 -10.56
N LYS A 142 3.23 -1.27 -11.69
CA LYS A 142 3.95 -1.27 -12.98
C LYS A 142 5.10 -0.26 -13.03
N GLU A 143 4.89 0.94 -12.49
CA GLU A 143 5.87 2.03 -12.62
C GLU A 143 6.90 2.04 -11.49
N LEU A 144 6.52 1.61 -10.29
CA LEU A 144 7.38 1.66 -9.11
C LEU A 144 7.80 0.28 -8.59
N ASP A 145 7.25 -0.80 -9.15
CA ASP A 145 7.47 -2.17 -8.67
C ASP A 145 7.14 -2.32 -7.17
N LEU A 146 6.13 -1.56 -6.71
CA LEU A 146 5.58 -1.60 -5.36
C LEU A 146 4.19 -2.25 -5.37
N THR A 147 3.84 -2.93 -4.29
CA THR A 147 2.46 -3.32 -4.02
C THR A 147 1.82 -2.33 -3.05
N VAL A 148 0.55 -2.02 -3.29
CA VAL A 148 -0.26 -1.20 -2.40
C VAL A 148 -1.59 -1.90 -2.13
N SER A 149 -2.12 -1.73 -0.94
CA SER A 149 -3.47 -2.17 -0.59
C SER A 149 -4.41 -0.98 -0.63
N VAL A 150 -5.59 -1.16 -1.22
CA VAL A 150 -6.55 -0.07 -1.45
C VAL A 150 -7.88 -0.38 -0.79
N GLY A 151 -8.41 0.57 -0.07
CA GLY A 151 -9.77 0.54 0.47
C GLY A 151 -10.63 1.61 -0.18
N LEU A 152 -11.84 1.25 -0.63
CA LEU A 152 -12.82 2.17 -1.20
C LEU A 152 -14.08 2.21 -0.33
N SER A 153 -14.52 3.40 0.06
CA SER A 153 -15.75 3.60 0.83
C SER A 153 -16.25 5.06 0.80
N LEU A 154 -17.25 5.37 1.60
CA LEU A 154 -17.85 6.70 1.73
C LEU A 154 -17.09 7.62 2.70
N SER A 155 -16.25 7.08 3.57
CA SER A 155 -15.51 7.84 4.58
C SER A 155 -14.07 7.36 4.70
N LYS A 156 -13.17 8.26 5.13
CA LYS A 156 -11.75 7.94 5.34
C LYS A 156 -11.53 6.79 6.32
N SER A 157 -12.25 6.78 7.43
CA SER A 157 -12.12 5.72 8.46
C SER A 157 -12.44 4.34 7.89
N LEU A 158 -13.53 4.23 7.13
CA LEU A 158 -13.94 2.97 6.52
C LEU A 158 -12.97 2.55 5.40
N CYS A 159 -12.45 3.50 4.60
CA CYS A 159 -11.43 3.22 3.60
C CYS A 159 -10.15 2.64 4.22
N LYS A 160 -9.72 3.20 5.36
CA LYS A 160 -8.54 2.71 6.07
C LYS A 160 -8.75 1.29 6.60
N ILE A 161 -9.91 0.98 7.18
CA ILE A 161 -10.25 -0.37 7.60
C ILE A 161 -10.30 -1.32 6.39
N ALA A 162 -10.89 -0.88 5.27
CA ALA A 162 -10.98 -1.67 4.06
C ALA A 162 -9.60 -2.01 3.48
N SER A 163 -8.66 -1.06 3.45
CA SER A 163 -7.31 -1.30 2.92
C SER A 163 -6.53 -2.33 3.73
N ASP A 164 -6.77 -2.43 5.04
CA ASP A 164 -6.11 -3.42 5.90
C ASP A 164 -6.68 -4.84 5.75
N TYR A 165 -7.92 -4.98 5.28
CA TYR A 165 -8.66 -6.24 5.30
C TYR A 165 -8.05 -7.35 4.42
N ARG A 166 -7.45 -7.01 3.29
CA ARG A 166 -6.89 -7.96 2.32
C ARG A 166 -5.41 -7.69 2.00
N LYS A 167 -4.62 -7.17 2.95
CA LYS A 167 -3.17 -7.01 2.76
C LYS A 167 -2.47 -8.35 2.54
N PRO A 168 -1.45 -8.43 1.67
CA PRO A 168 -0.96 -7.40 0.76
C PRO A 168 -1.71 -7.37 -0.59
N SER A 169 -1.52 -6.28 -1.32
CA SER A 169 -2.02 -6.10 -2.70
C SER A 169 -3.54 -6.28 -2.85
N GLY A 170 -4.29 -6.04 -1.77
CA GLY A 170 -5.73 -6.19 -1.75
C GLY A 170 -6.44 -4.93 -2.24
N LEU A 171 -7.63 -5.13 -2.85
CA LEU A 171 -8.62 -4.09 -3.06
C LEU A 171 -9.90 -4.51 -2.34
N SER A 172 -10.34 -3.69 -1.42
CA SER A 172 -11.54 -3.96 -0.60
C SER A 172 -12.52 -2.80 -0.65
N LEU A 173 -13.80 -3.15 -0.75
CA LEU A 173 -14.90 -2.18 -0.74
C LEU A 173 -15.74 -2.40 0.52
N ILE A 174 -15.99 -1.31 1.24
CA ILE A 174 -16.98 -1.31 2.33
C ILE A 174 -18.13 -0.39 1.93
N HIS A 175 -19.29 -0.99 1.80
CA HIS A 175 -20.55 -0.30 1.57
C HIS A 175 -21.35 -0.26 2.88
N ILE A 176 -21.92 0.90 3.18
CA ILE A 176 -22.93 1.07 4.23
C ILE A 176 -24.17 1.61 3.57
#